data_b8de283e768394a5e08be1de4a177307
#
_entry.id   b8de283e768394a5e08be1de4a177307
#
_cell.length_a   1.000
_cell.length_b   1.000
_cell.length_c   1.000
_cell.angle_alpha   90.00
_cell.angle_beta   90.00
_cell.angle_gamma   90.00
#
_symmetry.space_group_name_H-M   'P 1'
#
loop_
_entity.id
_entity.type
_entity.pdbx_description
1 polymer ?
#
loop_
_entity_poly.entity_id
_entity_poly.type
_entity_poly.pdbx_seq_one_letter_code
_entity_poly.pdbx_strand_id
1 'polypeptide(L)'
;MNAVSPVPATADEALRHFAARLAFETDASDVAARLAEGTPGIVVVDTRSSESWAQGHVRGAVHLPTAEIAERAAALVPADADVVVYCWGPGCNGAQKAALEFAKLGRPVKEMLGGFEYWAREGHAVETGGGAVTRRSPDPLTAPVNGVSCAC
;
A
#
# COMPACT_ATOMS: atom_id res chain seq x y z
N MET A 1 32.85 -19.78 -16.17
CA MET A 1 31.41 -20.10 -16.23
C MET A 1 30.73 -19.06 -17.09
N ASN A 2 30.19 -19.47 -18.21
CA ASN A 2 29.31 -18.56 -18.98
C ASN A 2 27.99 -18.45 -18.20
N ALA A 3 27.73 -17.28 -17.65
CA ALA A 3 26.41 -16.97 -17.14
C ALA A 3 25.45 -16.97 -18.34
N VAL A 4 24.66 -18.05 -18.46
CA VAL A 4 23.59 -18.09 -19.45
C VAL A 4 22.55 -17.06 -18.96
N SER A 5 22.43 -15.93 -19.67
CA SER A 5 21.32 -15.00 -19.41
C SER A 5 20.02 -15.77 -19.59
N PRO A 6 19.11 -15.73 -18.62
CA PRO A 6 17.84 -16.40 -18.78
C PRO A 6 17.11 -15.86 -20.00
N VAL A 7 16.51 -16.75 -20.77
CA VAL A 7 15.68 -16.35 -21.91
C VAL A 7 14.47 -15.57 -21.38
N PRO A 8 14.17 -14.39 -21.90
CA PRO A 8 12.98 -13.65 -21.50
C PRO A 8 11.71 -14.48 -21.69
N ALA A 9 10.73 -14.25 -20.82
CA ALA A 9 9.41 -14.83 -20.97
C ALA A 9 8.76 -14.41 -22.30
N THR A 10 7.86 -15.25 -22.81
CA THR A 10 7.08 -14.90 -24.00
C THR A 10 6.18 -13.68 -23.73
N ALA A 11 5.73 -13.01 -24.77
CA ALA A 11 4.81 -11.87 -24.63
C ALA A 11 3.51 -12.25 -23.90
N ASP A 12 2.98 -13.45 -24.16
CA ASP A 12 1.76 -13.94 -23.49
C ASP A 12 1.99 -14.22 -22.00
N GLU A 13 3.13 -14.78 -21.64
CA GLU A 13 3.50 -14.98 -20.23
C GLU A 13 3.69 -13.65 -19.51
N ALA A 14 4.37 -12.69 -20.16
CA ALA A 14 4.58 -11.36 -19.61
C ALA A 14 3.26 -10.61 -19.42
N LEU A 15 2.33 -10.71 -20.38
CA LEU A 15 0.99 -10.12 -20.29
C LEU A 15 0.25 -10.64 -19.06
N ARG A 16 0.20 -11.94 -18.87
CA ARG A 16 -0.47 -12.55 -17.70
C ARG A 16 0.19 -12.15 -16.38
N HIS A 17 1.51 -12.16 -16.34
CA HIS A 17 2.26 -11.81 -15.14
C HIS A 17 2.04 -10.36 -14.72
N PHE A 18 2.21 -9.41 -15.63
CA PHE A 18 2.06 -7.99 -15.29
C PHE A 18 0.61 -7.58 -15.07
N ALA A 19 -0.35 -8.17 -15.77
CA ALA A 19 -1.76 -7.99 -15.47
C ALA A 19 -2.10 -8.49 -14.06
N ALA A 20 -1.56 -9.63 -13.65
CA ALA A 20 -1.72 -10.14 -12.29
C ALA A 20 -1.09 -9.19 -11.25
N ARG A 21 0.14 -8.71 -11.48
CA ARG A 21 0.77 -7.74 -10.56
C ARG A 21 -0.08 -6.49 -10.38
N LEU A 22 -0.59 -5.91 -11.46
CA LEU A 22 -1.45 -4.73 -11.39
C LEU A 22 -2.80 -5.00 -10.72
N ALA A 23 -3.27 -6.24 -10.74
CA ALA A 23 -4.48 -6.65 -10.02
C ALA A 23 -4.25 -6.82 -8.51
N PHE A 24 -3.04 -7.17 -8.07
CA PHE A 24 -2.69 -7.44 -6.68
C PHE A 24 -1.93 -6.32 -5.99
N GLU A 25 -1.35 -5.39 -6.75
CA GLU A 25 -0.46 -4.35 -6.24
C GLU A 25 -0.92 -2.97 -6.69
N THR A 26 -0.61 -1.97 -5.88
CA THR A 26 -0.71 -0.54 -6.18
C THR A 26 0.49 0.16 -5.56
N ASP A 27 0.59 1.48 -5.64
CA ASP A 27 1.67 2.24 -5.05
C ASP A 27 1.17 3.48 -4.30
N ALA A 28 2.08 4.18 -3.63
CA ALA A 28 1.75 5.34 -2.81
C ALA A 28 1.16 6.49 -3.64
N SER A 29 1.65 6.72 -4.84
CA SER A 29 1.16 7.79 -5.72
C SER A 29 -0.29 7.57 -6.14
N ASP A 30 -0.63 6.35 -6.58
CA ASP A 30 -1.99 6.00 -6.99
C ASP A 30 -2.97 6.05 -5.82
N VAL A 31 -2.57 5.55 -4.64
CA VAL A 31 -3.40 5.61 -3.43
C VAL A 31 -3.63 7.05 -3.01
N ALA A 32 -2.58 7.89 -3.01
CA ALA A 32 -2.70 9.29 -2.65
C ALA A 32 -3.62 10.06 -3.61
N ALA A 33 -3.54 9.80 -4.90
CA ALA A 33 -4.43 10.39 -5.90
C ALA A 33 -5.90 10.02 -5.64
N ARG A 34 -6.18 8.73 -5.41
CA ARG A 34 -7.54 8.26 -5.10
C ARG A 34 -8.12 8.88 -3.82
N LEU A 35 -7.30 9.03 -2.78
CA LEU A 35 -7.71 9.68 -1.53
C LEU A 35 -7.96 11.18 -1.73
N ALA A 36 -7.12 11.86 -2.50
CA ALA A 36 -7.26 13.29 -2.80
C ALA A 36 -8.50 13.60 -3.66
N GLU A 37 -8.83 12.72 -4.59
CA GLU A 37 -10.03 12.83 -5.42
C GLU A 37 -11.33 12.53 -4.64
N GLY A 38 -11.22 12.00 -3.42
CA GLY A 38 -12.35 11.57 -2.64
C GLY A 38 -13.08 10.36 -3.25
N THR A 39 -12.35 9.52 -3.97
CA THR A 39 -12.90 8.30 -4.59
C THR A 39 -13.59 7.45 -3.51
N PRO A 40 -14.90 7.19 -3.63
CA PRO A 40 -15.58 6.40 -2.62
C PRO A 40 -15.16 4.94 -2.67
N GLY A 41 -15.25 4.27 -1.53
CA GLY A 41 -15.07 2.81 -1.44
C GLY A 41 -13.64 2.34 -1.24
N ILE A 42 -12.62 3.20 -1.33
CA ILE A 42 -11.24 2.81 -0.95
C ILE A 42 -11.09 2.81 0.56
N VAL A 43 -10.50 1.75 1.10
CA VAL A 43 -10.10 1.67 2.50
C VAL A 43 -8.64 1.26 2.57
N VAL A 44 -7.81 2.17 3.06
CA VAL A 44 -6.38 1.93 3.29
C VAL A 44 -6.19 1.41 4.71
N VAL A 45 -5.54 0.26 4.84
CA VAL A 45 -5.37 -0.43 6.12
C VAL A 45 -3.91 -0.46 6.51
N ASP A 46 -3.59 0.13 7.66
CA ASP A 46 -2.30 -0.03 8.32
C ASP A 46 -2.31 -1.32 9.14
N THR A 47 -1.43 -2.24 8.77
CA THR A 47 -1.38 -3.59 9.34
C THR A 47 -0.32 -3.76 10.42
N ARG A 48 0.33 -2.65 10.81
CA ARG A 48 1.44 -2.64 11.77
C ARG A 48 0.93 -2.62 13.23
N SER A 49 1.88 -2.68 14.16
CA SER A 49 1.59 -2.59 15.60
C SER A 49 1.01 -1.23 16.01
N SER A 50 0.44 -1.16 17.20
CA SER A 50 -0.10 0.09 17.77
C SER A 50 0.99 1.14 17.97
N GLU A 51 2.20 0.73 18.35
CA GLU A 51 3.35 1.64 18.48
C GLU A 51 3.75 2.22 17.13
N SER A 52 3.78 1.40 16.09
CA SER A 52 4.08 1.83 14.73
C SER A 52 3.03 2.82 14.21
N TRP A 53 1.77 2.51 14.42
CA TRP A 53 0.64 3.40 14.09
C TRP A 53 0.76 4.75 14.79
N ALA A 54 1.02 4.76 16.10
CA ALA A 54 1.16 5.98 16.88
C ALA A 54 2.34 6.84 16.43
N GLN A 55 3.42 6.22 15.99
CA GLN A 55 4.61 6.90 15.48
C GLN A 55 4.33 7.69 14.20
N GLY A 56 3.43 7.18 13.37
CA GLY A 56 2.98 7.80 12.13
C GLY A 56 2.33 6.79 11.20
N HIS A 57 1.28 7.21 10.51
CA HIS A 57 0.54 6.38 9.57
C HIS A 57 0.01 7.21 8.40
N VAL A 58 -0.41 6.54 7.36
CA VAL A 58 -1.09 7.18 6.22
C VAL A 58 -2.33 7.90 6.71
N ARG A 59 -2.43 9.19 6.42
CA ARG A 59 -3.64 9.95 6.78
C ARG A 59 -4.88 9.35 6.14
N GLY A 60 -5.90 9.09 6.96
CA GLY A 60 -7.14 8.48 6.51
C GLY A 60 -7.13 6.94 6.52
N ALA A 61 -6.02 6.31 6.91
CA ALA A 61 -5.97 4.86 7.04
C ALA A 61 -6.76 4.37 8.26
N VAL A 62 -7.20 3.12 8.17
CA VAL A 62 -7.76 2.35 9.28
C VAL A 62 -6.66 1.50 9.90
N HIS A 63 -6.53 1.51 11.22
CA HIS A 63 -5.58 0.65 11.91
C HIS A 63 -6.19 -0.74 12.16
N LEU A 64 -5.60 -1.75 11.56
CA LEU A 64 -6.03 -3.14 11.74
C LEU A 64 -4.82 -4.07 11.65
N PRO A 65 -4.16 -4.37 12.78
CA PRO A 65 -3.03 -5.29 12.82
C PRO A 65 -3.36 -6.64 12.19
N THR A 66 -2.40 -7.24 11.50
CA THR A 66 -2.60 -8.49 10.74
C THR A 66 -3.25 -9.60 11.58
N ALA A 67 -2.85 -9.76 12.84
CA ALA A 67 -3.40 -10.79 13.73
C ALA A 67 -4.87 -10.58 14.08
N GLU A 68 -5.40 -9.37 13.89
CA GLU A 68 -6.78 -9.01 14.24
C GLU A 68 -7.72 -8.98 13.03
N ILE A 69 -7.21 -9.19 11.81
CA ILE A 69 -8.00 -9.07 10.58
C ILE A 69 -9.17 -10.04 10.57
N ALA A 70 -8.93 -11.30 10.87
CA ALA A 70 -9.97 -12.34 10.86
C ALA A 70 -11.16 -11.99 11.77
N GLU A 71 -10.88 -11.38 12.91
CA GLU A 71 -11.89 -11.06 13.92
C GLU A 71 -12.56 -9.71 13.70
N ARG A 72 -11.79 -8.70 13.27
CA ARG A 72 -12.23 -7.30 13.28
C ARG A 72 -12.54 -6.69 11.93
N ALA A 73 -12.13 -7.34 10.84
CA ALA A 73 -12.30 -6.75 9.49
C ALA A 73 -13.77 -6.45 9.17
N ALA A 74 -14.69 -7.32 9.56
CA ALA A 74 -16.12 -7.13 9.27
C ALA A 74 -16.70 -5.87 9.92
N ALA A 75 -16.19 -5.47 11.10
CA ALA A 75 -16.65 -4.27 11.80
C ALA A 75 -15.99 -2.98 11.30
N LEU A 76 -14.74 -3.06 10.82
CA LEU A 76 -13.93 -1.89 10.49
C LEU A 76 -13.86 -1.58 9.00
N VAL A 77 -14.09 -2.57 8.14
CA VAL A 77 -13.91 -2.45 6.70
C VAL A 77 -15.20 -2.88 5.99
N PRO A 78 -15.90 -1.97 5.28
CA PRO A 78 -17.11 -2.32 4.54
C PRO A 78 -16.89 -3.50 3.59
N ALA A 79 -17.89 -4.35 3.43
CA ALA A 79 -17.79 -5.58 2.65
C ALA A 79 -17.48 -5.36 1.16
N ASP A 80 -17.90 -4.22 0.62
CA ASP A 80 -17.72 -3.79 -0.76
C ASP A 80 -16.53 -2.83 -0.96
N ALA A 81 -15.70 -2.64 0.07
CA ALA A 81 -14.55 -1.74 -0.02
C ALA A 81 -13.45 -2.30 -0.93
N ASP A 82 -12.79 -1.39 -1.65
CA ASP A 82 -11.50 -1.62 -2.27
C ASP A 82 -10.41 -1.56 -1.19
N VAL A 83 -9.99 -2.71 -0.71
CA VAL A 83 -9.02 -2.79 0.39
C VAL A 83 -7.61 -2.64 -0.15
N VAL A 84 -6.85 -1.73 0.44
CA VAL A 84 -5.42 -1.55 0.20
C VAL A 84 -4.68 -1.69 1.53
N VAL A 85 -3.77 -2.64 1.61
CA VAL A 85 -2.97 -2.89 2.83
C VAL A 85 -1.56 -2.37 2.67
N TYR A 86 -0.95 -1.93 3.75
CA TYR A 86 0.47 -1.58 3.78
C TYR A 86 1.14 -1.94 5.10
N CYS A 87 2.45 -2.07 5.07
CA CYS A 87 3.33 -2.26 6.20
C CYS A 87 4.45 -1.20 6.17
N TRP A 88 5.63 -1.53 6.68
CA TRP A 88 6.71 -0.55 6.81
C TRP A 88 7.34 -0.10 5.50
N GLY A 89 7.77 -1.01 4.65
CA GLY A 89 8.53 -0.67 3.45
C GLY A 89 8.87 -1.90 2.59
N PRO A 90 9.72 -1.74 1.57
CA PRO A 90 10.01 -2.81 0.61
C PRO A 90 10.61 -4.08 1.22
N GLY A 91 11.33 -3.93 2.33
CA GLY A 91 11.93 -5.07 3.05
C GLY A 91 10.99 -5.79 4.00
N CYS A 92 9.73 -5.35 4.12
CA CYS A 92 8.74 -5.92 5.03
C CYS A 92 7.68 -6.70 4.25
N ASN A 93 7.43 -7.96 4.63
CA ASN A 93 6.38 -8.77 4.03
C ASN A 93 5.03 -8.72 4.81
N GLY A 94 4.90 -7.78 5.74
CA GLY A 94 3.70 -7.67 6.57
C GLY A 94 2.43 -7.38 5.78
N ALA A 95 2.54 -6.56 4.72
CA ALA A 95 1.40 -6.28 3.85
C ALA A 95 0.91 -7.52 3.11
N GLN A 96 1.82 -8.37 2.62
CA GLN A 96 1.45 -9.62 1.96
C GLN A 96 0.76 -10.59 2.92
N LYS A 97 1.23 -10.68 4.17
CA LYS A 97 0.57 -11.47 5.20
C LYS A 97 -0.84 -10.96 5.49
N ALA A 98 -1.01 -9.66 5.61
CA ALA A 98 -2.32 -9.05 5.81
C ALA A 98 -3.25 -9.24 4.61
N ALA A 99 -2.74 -9.08 3.39
CA ALA A 99 -3.49 -9.33 2.17
C ALA A 99 -4.01 -10.77 2.11
N LEU A 100 -3.18 -11.74 2.53
CA LEU A 100 -3.58 -13.14 2.62
C LEU A 100 -4.76 -13.33 3.60
N GLU A 101 -4.74 -12.66 4.75
CA GLU A 101 -5.85 -12.75 5.71
C GLU A 101 -7.15 -12.14 5.15
N PHE A 102 -7.09 -11.01 4.45
CA PHE A 102 -8.26 -10.46 3.76
C PHE A 102 -8.78 -11.40 2.66
N ALA A 103 -7.87 -12.01 1.87
CA ALA A 103 -8.25 -12.96 0.83
C ALA A 103 -8.95 -14.21 1.41
N LYS A 104 -8.51 -14.72 2.56
CA LYS A 104 -9.18 -15.82 3.27
C LYS A 104 -10.60 -15.47 3.67
N LEU A 105 -10.90 -14.20 3.90
CA LEU A 105 -12.24 -13.69 4.19
C LEU A 105 -13.08 -13.44 2.91
N GLY A 106 -12.57 -13.81 1.74
CA GLY A 106 -13.23 -13.57 0.47
C GLY A 106 -13.18 -12.10 0.00
N ARG A 107 -12.27 -11.30 0.55
CA ARG A 107 -12.14 -9.89 0.22
C ARG A 107 -11.07 -9.66 -0.85
N PRO A 108 -11.41 -9.03 -2.01
CA PRO A 108 -10.40 -8.49 -2.91
C PRO A 108 -9.51 -7.48 -2.18
N VAL A 109 -8.20 -7.55 -2.42
CA VAL A 109 -7.22 -6.73 -1.71
C VAL A 109 -6.04 -6.44 -2.60
N LYS A 110 -5.46 -5.24 -2.47
CA LYS A 110 -4.18 -4.87 -3.06
C LYS A 110 -3.17 -4.52 -1.98
N GLU A 111 -1.91 -4.79 -2.27
CA GLU A 111 -0.77 -4.32 -1.49
C GLU A 111 -0.30 -2.97 -2.03
N MET A 112 -0.08 -1.99 -1.15
CA MET A 112 0.61 -0.75 -1.51
C MET A 112 2.12 -0.97 -1.42
N LEU A 113 2.77 -1.08 -2.58
CA LEU A 113 4.21 -1.26 -2.69
C LEU A 113 4.97 -0.11 -2.02
N GLY A 114 6.09 -0.44 -1.41
CA GLY A 114 6.93 0.53 -0.72
C GLY A 114 6.42 0.92 0.67
N GLY A 115 5.18 0.65 1.00
CA GLY A 115 4.63 0.81 2.34
C GLY A 115 4.67 2.24 2.87
N PHE A 116 4.66 2.36 4.20
CA PHE A 116 4.73 3.64 4.89
C PHE A 116 5.99 4.43 4.56
N GLU A 117 7.13 3.75 4.38
CA GLU A 117 8.39 4.40 4.02
C GLU A 117 8.26 5.26 2.75
N TYR A 118 7.75 4.68 1.67
CA TYR A 118 7.61 5.41 0.39
C TYR A 118 6.47 6.40 0.41
N TRP A 119 5.39 6.11 1.12
CA TRP A 119 4.35 7.12 1.37
C TRP A 119 4.95 8.41 1.95
N ALA A 120 5.76 8.28 3.00
CA ALA A 120 6.40 9.41 3.64
C ALA A 120 7.48 10.06 2.76
N ARG A 121 8.32 9.25 2.09
CA ARG A 121 9.40 9.75 1.21
C ARG A 121 8.87 10.52 0.01
N GLU A 122 7.72 10.14 -0.52
CA GLU A 122 7.07 10.84 -1.63
C GLU A 122 6.36 12.12 -1.18
N GLY A 123 6.35 12.43 0.10
CA GLY A 123 5.80 13.66 0.65
C GLY A 123 4.29 13.64 0.90
N HIS A 124 3.68 12.47 0.96
CA HIS A 124 2.25 12.34 1.26
C HIS A 124 1.95 12.56 2.74
N ALA A 125 0.70 12.89 3.05
CA ALA A 125 0.28 13.26 4.41
C ALA A 125 0.40 12.10 5.39
N VAL A 126 1.13 12.33 6.48
CA VAL A 126 1.30 11.42 7.61
C VAL A 126 0.60 12.01 8.83
N GLU A 127 -0.18 11.18 9.52
CA GLU A 127 -0.83 11.52 10.77
C GLU A 127 -0.18 10.73 11.91
N THR A 128 0.10 11.39 13.02
CA THR A 128 0.61 10.74 14.24
C THR A 128 -0.53 10.31 15.15
N GLY A 129 -0.23 9.51 16.17
CA GLY A 129 -1.21 9.06 17.16
C GLY A 129 -1.90 10.21 17.92
N GLY A 130 -1.26 11.37 18.01
CA GLY A 130 -1.84 12.58 18.59
C GLY A 130 -2.67 13.42 17.62
N GLY A 131 -2.86 12.98 16.38
CA GLY A 131 -3.65 13.68 15.37
C GLY A 131 -2.90 14.77 14.59
N ALA A 132 -1.60 14.97 14.84
CA ALA A 132 -0.80 15.92 14.07
C ALA A 132 -0.55 15.39 12.66
N VAL A 133 -0.78 16.23 11.66
CA VAL A 133 -0.55 15.92 10.25
C VAL A 133 0.73 16.58 9.78
N THR A 134 1.61 15.81 9.20
CA THR A 134 2.89 16.27 8.65
C THR A 134 3.08 15.78 7.22
N ARG A 135 3.91 16.52 6.46
CA ARG A 135 4.40 16.12 5.14
C ARG A 135 5.89 16.36 5.09
N ARG A 136 6.64 15.40 4.62
CA ARG A 136 8.06 15.58 4.32
C ARG A 136 8.20 16.24 2.95
N SER A 137 9.33 16.93 2.73
CA SER A 137 9.70 17.28 1.36
C SER A 137 9.92 15.99 0.55
N PRO A 138 9.39 15.90 -0.67
CA PRO A 138 9.60 14.72 -1.50
C PRO A 138 11.09 14.39 -1.64
N ASP A 139 11.43 13.13 -1.44
CA ASP A 139 12.78 12.63 -1.68
C ASP A 139 13.04 12.62 -3.18
N PRO A 140 14.07 13.33 -3.70
CA PRO A 140 14.33 13.40 -5.14
C PRO A 140 14.68 12.05 -5.78
N LEU A 141 14.94 11.02 -4.97
CA LEU A 141 15.15 9.66 -5.47
C LEU A 141 13.85 8.86 -5.62
N THR A 142 12.74 9.35 -5.09
CA THR A 142 11.48 8.58 -5.04
C THR A 142 10.30 9.31 -5.68
N ALA A 143 10.36 10.64 -5.79
CA ALA A 143 9.26 11.44 -6.31
C ALA A 143 9.77 12.76 -6.91
N PRO A 144 9.00 13.39 -7.83
CA PRO A 144 9.30 14.71 -8.32
C PRO A 144 9.29 15.76 -7.21
N VAL A 145 10.33 16.60 -7.13
CA VAL A 145 10.48 17.63 -6.09
C VAL A 145 9.47 18.77 -6.19
N ASN A 146 8.85 18.95 -7.35
CA ASN A 146 7.85 19.98 -7.61
C ASN A 146 6.43 19.61 -7.19
N GLY A 147 6.25 18.46 -6.54
CA GLY A 147 4.95 17.99 -6.07
C GLY A 147 3.99 17.51 -7.15
N VAL A 148 4.42 17.43 -8.40
CA VAL A 148 3.63 16.82 -9.48
C VAL A 148 3.77 15.31 -9.37
N SER A 149 2.63 14.61 -9.32
CA SER A 149 2.64 13.14 -9.28
C SER A 149 3.30 12.56 -10.54
N CYS A 150 3.96 11.42 -10.38
CA CYS A 150 4.45 10.66 -11.52
C CYS A 150 3.28 10.29 -12.43
N ALA A 151 3.36 10.66 -13.70
CA ALA A 151 2.38 10.27 -14.72
C ALA A 151 2.79 8.96 -15.41
N CYS A 152 3.33 8.03 -14.63
CA CYS A 152 3.84 6.76 -15.15
C CYS A 152 2.71 5.85 -15.64
#